data_fcef4f492c3e3b3aa3d2fba155428ce8
#
_entry.id   fcef4f492c3e3b3aa3d2fba155428ce8
#
_cell.length_a   1.000
_cell.length_b   1.000
_cell.length_c   1.000
_cell.angle_alpha   90.00
_cell.angle_beta   90.00
_cell.angle_gamma   90.00
#
_symmetry.space_group_name_H-M   'P 1'
#
loop_
_entity.id
_entity.type
_entity.pdbx_description
1 polymer ?
#
loop_
_entity_poly.entity_id
_entity_poly.type
_entity_poly.pdbx_seq_one_letter_code
_entity_poly.pdbx_strand_id
1 'polypeptide(L)'
;MTRYTAAMDLFLRNQFLVAMPGMEDEQFANTVSLLCEHNDHGAIGLVINRPMTLSLVDMMKQMDLDRSALDASIHVYWGGPVQPERGFVIHGEPGGWESSLSLEGGLFVTTSRDILRAIGEGQGPGEYVVVLGYAGWNEGQLEDEILQNAWLNTPIDERILFRTPARDRWQAATRLLGVDVTQLTGTAGHA
;
A
#
# COMPACT_ATOMS: atom_id res chain seq x y z
N MET A 1 -24.35 -12.40 33.89
CA MET A 1 -24.59 -11.46 32.77
C MET A 1 -23.27 -11.21 32.08
N THR A 2 -23.00 -12.01 31.11
CA THR A 2 -21.79 -11.91 30.31
C THR A 2 -22.05 -10.83 29.22
N ARG A 3 -21.50 -9.67 29.43
CA ARG A 3 -21.42 -8.70 28.32
C ARG A 3 -20.44 -9.26 27.29
N TYR A 4 -20.99 -9.86 26.27
CA TYR A 4 -20.28 -9.99 25.02
C TYR A 4 -20.04 -8.56 24.49
N THR A 5 -18.93 -7.98 24.88
CA THR A 5 -18.30 -6.98 24.06
C THR A 5 -17.79 -7.77 22.88
N ALA A 6 -18.58 -7.83 21.81
CA ALA A 6 -18.03 -8.10 20.51
C ALA A 6 -17.05 -6.94 20.28
N ALA A 7 -15.81 -7.10 20.66
CA ALA A 7 -14.72 -6.47 19.99
C ALA A 7 -14.93 -6.94 18.55
N MET A 8 -15.53 -6.10 17.74
CA MET A 8 -15.48 -6.27 16.30
C MET A 8 -13.99 -6.38 16.02
N ASP A 9 -13.56 -7.59 15.68
CA ASP A 9 -12.23 -7.82 15.15
C ASP A 9 -12.15 -7.02 13.86
N LEU A 10 -11.89 -5.74 14.00
CA LEU A 10 -11.59 -4.79 12.92
C LEU A 10 -10.15 -5.03 12.45
N PHE A 11 -9.81 -6.30 12.20
CA PHE A 11 -8.59 -6.60 11.51
C PHE A 11 -8.79 -6.28 10.04
N LEU A 12 -8.19 -5.16 9.62
CA LEU A 12 -8.30 -4.64 8.26
C LEU A 12 -7.18 -5.14 7.36
N ARG A 13 -6.51 -6.22 7.74
CA ARG A 13 -5.58 -6.91 6.86
C ARG A 13 -6.26 -7.23 5.53
N ASN A 14 -5.53 -7.13 4.44
CA ASN A 14 -6.05 -7.33 3.09
C ASN A 14 -7.04 -6.25 2.63
N GLN A 15 -6.91 -5.04 3.13
CA GLN A 15 -7.70 -3.89 2.69
C GLN A 15 -6.82 -2.72 2.30
N PHE A 16 -7.37 -1.80 1.53
CA PHE A 16 -6.79 -0.48 1.37
C PHE A 16 -7.22 0.42 2.53
N LEU A 17 -6.28 1.19 3.03
CA LEU A 17 -6.54 2.38 3.83
C LEU A 17 -6.45 3.60 2.92
N VAL A 18 -7.50 4.38 2.91
CA VAL A 18 -7.61 5.59 2.12
C VAL A 18 -7.60 6.79 3.04
N ALA A 19 -6.61 7.67 2.87
CA ALA A 19 -6.53 8.88 3.68
C ALA A 19 -7.77 9.76 3.47
N MET A 20 -8.37 10.23 4.56
CA MET A 20 -9.48 11.19 4.47
C MET A 20 -9.01 12.51 3.87
N PRO A 21 -9.87 13.22 3.11
CA PRO A 21 -9.48 14.46 2.43
C PRO A 21 -8.89 15.56 3.33
N GLY A 22 -9.24 15.55 4.60
CA GLY A 22 -8.76 16.54 5.57
C GLY A 22 -7.58 16.09 6.40
N MET A 23 -6.88 15.03 6.00
CA MET A 23 -5.73 14.54 6.75
C MET A 23 -4.63 15.60 6.83
N GLU A 24 -4.27 15.98 8.07
CA GLU A 24 -3.27 17.02 8.34
C GLU A 24 -1.84 16.54 8.19
N ASP A 25 -1.59 15.23 8.37
CA ASP A 25 -0.25 14.66 8.18
C ASP A 25 0.11 14.66 6.69
N GLU A 26 1.03 15.54 6.33
CA GLU A 26 1.48 15.72 4.95
C GLU A 26 2.13 14.46 4.35
N GLN A 27 2.72 13.59 5.16
CA GLN A 27 3.29 12.34 4.69
C GLN A 27 2.23 11.40 4.15
N PHE A 28 1.05 11.40 4.74
CA PHE A 28 -0.04 10.48 4.40
C PHE A 28 -1.24 11.15 3.72
N ALA A 29 -1.24 12.46 3.56
CA ALA A 29 -2.31 13.16 2.86
C ALA A 29 -2.50 12.62 1.43
N ASN A 30 -3.73 12.31 1.05
CA ASN A 30 -4.08 11.75 -0.26
C ASN A 30 -3.38 10.42 -0.59
N THR A 31 -3.02 9.62 0.41
CA THR A 31 -2.42 8.31 0.19
C THR A 31 -3.44 7.20 0.18
N VAL A 32 -3.10 6.14 -0.54
CA VAL A 32 -3.70 4.80 -0.44
C VAL A 32 -2.62 3.85 0.06
N SER A 33 -2.92 3.08 1.09
CA SER A 33 -2.01 2.09 1.66
C SER A 33 -2.63 0.69 1.61
N LEU A 34 -1.83 -0.29 1.22
CA LEU A 34 -2.20 -1.70 1.33
C LEU A 34 -1.85 -2.20 2.73
N LEU A 35 -2.85 -2.59 3.51
CA LEU A 35 -2.62 -3.20 4.82
C LEU A 35 -2.20 -4.67 4.67
N CYS A 36 -0.94 -4.92 4.98
CA CYS A 36 -0.34 -6.27 4.91
C CYS A 36 -0.56 -7.04 6.21
N GLU A 37 -0.59 -6.35 7.33
CA GLU A 37 -0.76 -6.93 8.66
C GLU A 37 -1.54 -5.98 9.56
N HIS A 38 -2.47 -6.53 10.33
CA HIS A 38 -3.20 -5.82 11.36
C HIS A 38 -3.62 -6.83 12.45
N ASN A 39 -3.18 -6.60 13.67
CA ASN A 39 -3.45 -7.44 14.83
C ASN A 39 -3.40 -6.63 16.12
N ASP A 40 -3.47 -7.31 17.27
CA ASP A 40 -3.43 -6.66 18.58
C ASP A 40 -2.13 -5.93 18.89
N HIS A 41 -1.06 -6.18 18.13
CA HIS A 41 0.26 -5.54 18.31
C HIS A 41 0.48 -4.33 17.42
N GLY A 42 -0.45 -4.06 16.51
CA GLY A 42 -0.37 -2.93 15.59
C GLY A 42 -0.67 -3.30 14.15
N ALA A 43 -0.20 -2.48 13.22
CA ALA A 43 -0.43 -2.68 11.80
C ALA A 43 0.79 -2.30 10.97
N ILE A 44 0.89 -2.91 9.79
CA ILE A 44 1.89 -2.61 8.77
C ILE A 44 1.17 -2.40 7.44
N GLY A 45 1.45 -1.28 6.79
CA GLY A 45 0.92 -0.95 5.48
C GLY A 45 1.99 -0.45 4.51
N LEU A 46 1.67 -0.54 3.24
CA LEU A 46 2.51 -0.06 2.15
C LEU A 46 1.77 1.00 1.36
N VAL A 47 2.27 2.23 1.35
CA VAL A 47 1.73 3.28 0.50
C VAL A 47 1.99 2.90 -0.97
N ILE A 48 0.98 3.02 -1.83
CA ILE A 48 1.04 2.53 -3.21
C ILE A 48 0.92 3.62 -4.27
N ASN A 49 0.74 4.88 -3.89
CA ASN A 49 0.48 5.97 -4.83
C ASN A 49 1.44 7.15 -4.73
N ARG A 50 2.62 6.95 -4.16
CA ARG A 50 3.69 7.96 -4.07
C ARG A 50 4.91 7.52 -4.86
N PRO A 51 4.97 7.80 -6.19
CA PRO A 51 6.15 7.47 -6.98
C PRO A 51 7.36 8.29 -6.51
N MET A 52 8.51 7.62 -6.44
CA MET A 52 9.80 8.26 -6.15
C MET A 52 10.45 8.74 -7.44
N THR A 53 11.45 9.60 -7.33
CA THR A 53 12.32 9.97 -8.46
C THR A 53 13.22 8.81 -8.88
N LEU A 54 13.46 7.86 -7.99
CA LEU A 54 14.21 6.63 -8.26
C LEU A 54 13.42 5.71 -9.19
N SER A 55 13.99 5.36 -10.33
CA SER A 55 13.44 4.33 -11.21
C SER A 55 13.82 2.92 -10.74
N LEU A 56 13.05 1.92 -11.17
CA LEU A 56 13.40 0.52 -10.87
C LEU A 56 14.72 0.14 -11.52
N VAL A 57 15.01 0.64 -12.72
CA VAL A 57 16.30 0.42 -13.41
C VAL A 57 17.47 0.93 -12.57
N ASP A 58 17.36 2.15 -12.02
CA ASP A 58 18.42 2.72 -11.19
C ASP A 58 18.59 1.97 -9.87
N MET A 59 17.50 1.54 -9.26
CA MET A 59 17.54 0.72 -8.06
C MET A 59 18.25 -0.62 -8.31
N MET A 60 17.90 -1.30 -9.40
CA MET A 60 18.54 -2.55 -9.81
C MET A 60 20.03 -2.37 -10.09
N LYS A 61 20.40 -1.25 -10.70
CA LYS A 61 21.81 -0.91 -10.94
C LYS A 61 22.58 -0.76 -9.64
N GLN A 62 22.01 -0.09 -8.65
CA GLN A 62 22.63 0.07 -7.33
C GLN A 62 22.78 -1.27 -6.59
N MET A 63 21.89 -2.22 -6.85
CA MET A 63 21.91 -3.55 -6.27
C MET A 63 22.78 -4.55 -7.07
N ASP A 64 23.38 -4.13 -8.17
CA ASP A 64 24.13 -4.98 -9.09
C ASP A 64 23.30 -6.16 -9.63
N LEU A 65 22.05 -5.88 -9.97
CA LEU A 65 21.13 -6.83 -10.58
C LEU A 65 20.97 -6.58 -12.08
N ASP A 66 20.68 -7.64 -12.83
CA ASP A 66 20.27 -7.54 -14.23
C ASP A 66 19.01 -6.70 -14.35
N ARG A 67 18.96 -5.86 -15.37
CA ARG A 67 17.86 -4.93 -15.67
C ARG A 67 17.51 -4.88 -17.14
N SER A 68 18.05 -5.82 -17.92
CA SER A 68 17.91 -5.83 -19.37
C SER A 68 16.47 -5.96 -19.85
N ALA A 69 15.61 -6.59 -19.07
CA ALA A 69 14.19 -6.76 -19.36
C ALA A 69 13.30 -5.60 -18.88
N LEU A 70 13.88 -4.57 -18.21
CA LEU A 70 13.12 -3.50 -17.60
C LEU A 70 12.94 -2.30 -18.53
N ASP A 71 11.74 -1.73 -18.48
CA ASP A 71 11.44 -0.42 -19.02
C ASP A 71 11.94 0.68 -18.06
N ALA A 72 12.61 1.70 -18.59
CA ALA A 72 13.14 2.80 -17.80
C ALA A 72 12.05 3.68 -17.15
N SER A 73 10.80 3.57 -17.58
CA SER A 73 9.66 4.33 -17.04
C SER A 73 9.07 3.73 -15.76
N ILE A 74 9.49 2.53 -15.34
CA ILE A 74 8.97 1.87 -14.15
C ILE A 74 9.48 2.59 -12.89
N HIS A 75 8.57 3.16 -12.12
CA HIS A 75 8.88 3.82 -10.87
C HIS A 75 8.98 2.86 -9.70
N VAL A 76 9.83 3.22 -8.74
CA VAL A 76 9.76 2.71 -7.37
C VAL A 76 8.90 3.68 -6.55
N TYR A 77 8.11 3.15 -5.65
CA TYR A 77 7.18 3.93 -4.83
C TYR A 77 7.70 4.06 -3.39
N TRP A 78 7.40 5.18 -2.78
CA TRP A 78 7.58 5.36 -1.34
C TRP A 78 6.46 4.60 -0.61
N GLY A 79 6.82 3.59 0.18
CA GLY A 79 5.87 2.74 0.89
C GLY A 79 5.57 3.19 2.32
N GLY A 80 6.40 4.07 2.87
CA GLY A 80 6.25 4.62 4.21
C GLY A 80 7.58 5.06 4.84
N PRO A 81 7.53 5.69 6.02
CA PRO A 81 8.71 6.29 6.64
C PRO A 81 9.60 5.32 7.40
N VAL A 82 9.13 4.09 7.67
CA VAL A 82 9.88 3.11 8.45
C VAL A 82 10.78 2.28 7.54
N GLN A 83 12.05 2.11 7.91
CA GLN A 83 13.05 1.38 7.13
C GLN A 83 13.03 1.75 5.63
N PRO A 84 13.35 2.98 5.27
CA PRO A 84 13.15 3.51 3.91
C PRO A 84 13.97 2.81 2.82
N GLU A 85 14.96 2.03 3.19
CA GLU A 85 15.78 1.21 2.28
C GLU A 85 15.23 -0.21 2.07
N ARG A 86 14.24 -0.63 2.86
CA ARG A 86 13.66 -1.97 2.74
C ARG A 86 12.67 -2.04 1.59
N GLY A 87 12.92 -2.99 0.67
CA GLY A 87 12.10 -3.22 -0.50
C GLY A 87 10.98 -4.23 -0.27
N PHE A 88 9.82 -3.93 -0.87
CA PHE A 88 8.66 -4.81 -0.92
C PHE A 88 8.17 -4.87 -2.36
N VAL A 89 7.86 -6.07 -2.84
CA VAL A 89 7.23 -6.26 -4.15
C VAL A 89 5.83 -6.79 -3.94
N ILE A 90 4.84 -6.01 -4.36
CA ILE A 90 3.43 -6.40 -4.36
C ILE A 90 3.14 -7.02 -5.73
N HIS A 91 2.60 -8.22 -5.78
CA HIS A 91 2.32 -8.90 -7.04
C HIS A 91 1.13 -9.85 -6.94
N GLY A 92 0.56 -10.22 -8.10
CA GLY A 92 -0.66 -11.03 -8.18
C GLY A 92 -0.44 -12.52 -8.47
N GLU A 93 0.79 -12.95 -8.72
CA GLU A 93 1.09 -14.33 -9.11
C GLU A 93 2.00 -14.99 -8.07
N PRO A 94 1.69 -16.24 -7.64
CA PRO A 94 2.61 -17.00 -6.82
C PRO A 94 3.86 -17.36 -7.64
N GLY A 95 5.02 -17.35 -7.06
CA GLY A 95 6.27 -17.63 -7.76
C GLY A 95 7.31 -18.41 -6.97
N GLY A 96 6.96 -18.85 -5.76
CA GLY A 96 7.90 -19.61 -4.92
C GLY A 96 9.09 -18.81 -4.42
N TRP A 97 8.94 -17.47 -4.29
CA TRP A 97 9.97 -16.59 -3.75
C TRP A 97 10.22 -16.88 -2.28
N GLU A 98 11.48 -16.74 -1.83
CA GLU A 98 11.91 -17.16 -0.48
C GLU A 98 11.10 -16.52 0.67
N SER A 99 10.75 -15.25 0.55
CA SER A 99 10.05 -14.50 1.59
C SER A 99 8.81 -13.83 1.03
N SER A 100 7.74 -14.60 0.89
CA SER A 100 6.44 -14.14 0.39
C SER A 100 5.36 -14.28 1.45
N LEU A 101 4.61 -13.20 1.65
CA LEU A 101 3.37 -13.17 2.43
C LEU A 101 2.19 -13.26 1.46
N SER A 102 1.32 -14.24 1.66
CA SER A 102 0.06 -14.33 0.92
C SER A 102 -0.98 -13.42 1.57
N LEU A 103 -1.61 -12.59 0.75
CA LEU A 103 -2.79 -11.81 1.10
C LEU A 103 -4.03 -12.44 0.46
N GLU A 104 -5.21 -12.03 0.90
CA GLU A 104 -6.46 -12.47 0.27
C GLU A 104 -6.58 -11.94 -1.16
N GLY A 105 -7.44 -12.59 -1.97
CA GLY A 105 -7.66 -12.17 -3.35
C GLY A 105 -6.54 -12.51 -4.31
N GLY A 106 -5.59 -13.37 -3.92
CA GLY A 106 -4.48 -13.78 -4.80
C GLY A 106 -3.34 -12.78 -4.88
N LEU A 107 -3.24 -11.86 -3.92
CA LEU A 107 -2.10 -10.96 -3.80
C LEU A 107 -1.01 -11.53 -2.91
N PHE A 108 0.21 -11.13 -3.21
CA PHE A 108 1.40 -11.49 -2.46
C PHE A 108 2.26 -10.25 -2.22
N VAL A 109 2.99 -10.25 -1.11
CA VAL A 109 4.05 -9.28 -0.83
C VAL A 109 5.34 -10.06 -0.58
N THR A 110 6.34 -9.83 -1.41
CA THR A 110 7.63 -10.51 -1.34
C THR A 110 8.71 -9.52 -0.95
N THR A 111 9.56 -9.91 0.00
CA THR A 111 10.65 -9.07 0.52
C THR A 111 12.03 -9.61 0.19
N SER A 112 12.14 -10.78 -0.40
CA SER A 112 13.41 -11.40 -0.75
C SER A 112 13.95 -10.90 -2.10
N ARG A 113 15.28 -10.92 -2.22
CA ARG A 113 15.99 -10.40 -3.40
C ARG A 113 15.75 -11.19 -4.68
N ASP A 114 15.38 -12.46 -4.55
CA ASP A 114 15.16 -13.37 -5.67
C ASP A 114 14.08 -12.90 -6.65
N ILE A 115 13.01 -12.27 -6.14
CA ILE A 115 11.96 -11.70 -7.01
C ILE A 115 12.49 -10.54 -7.84
N LEU A 116 13.32 -9.68 -7.27
CA LEU A 116 13.93 -8.56 -8.01
C LEU A 116 14.86 -9.06 -9.11
N ARG A 117 15.64 -10.09 -8.83
CA ARG A 117 16.48 -10.74 -9.84
C ARG A 117 15.64 -11.27 -10.99
N ALA A 118 14.56 -11.99 -10.69
CA ALA A 118 13.65 -12.53 -11.69
C ALA A 118 12.99 -11.42 -12.52
N ILE A 119 12.57 -10.34 -11.90
CA ILE A 119 11.99 -9.17 -12.59
C ILE A 119 13.00 -8.59 -13.58
N GLY A 120 14.24 -8.39 -13.15
CA GLY A 120 15.31 -7.85 -14.01
C GLY A 120 15.65 -8.73 -15.20
N GLU A 121 15.48 -10.05 -15.07
CA GLU A 121 15.72 -11.06 -16.11
C GLU A 121 14.47 -11.33 -16.99
N GLY A 122 13.34 -10.70 -16.70
CA GLY A 122 12.09 -10.94 -17.43
C GLY A 122 11.35 -12.21 -17.02
N GLN A 123 11.70 -12.80 -15.88
CA GLN A 123 11.13 -14.03 -15.32
C GLN A 123 10.27 -13.76 -14.07
N GLY A 124 9.98 -12.52 -13.77
CA GLY A 124 9.16 -12.10 -12.64
C GLY A 124 7.66 -12.20 -12.90
N PRO A 125 6.83 -11.79 -11.92
CA PRO A 125 5.38 -11.71 -12.09
C PRO A 125 5.01 -10.72 -13.19
N GLY A 126 3.87 -10.96 -13.84
CA GLY A 126 3.39 -10.12 -14.94
C GLY A 126 2.96 -8.71 -14.50
N GLU A 127 2.35 -8.62 -13.32
CA GLU A 127 1.96 -7.35 -12.71
C GLU A 127 2.59 -7.24 -11.31
N TYR A 128 3.26 -6.12 -11.05
CA TYR A 128 3.91 -5.86 -9.76
C TYR A 128 4.06 -4.37 -9.48
N VAL A 129 4.20 -4.05 -8.20
CA VAL A 129 4.57 -2.71 -7.70
C VAL A 129 5.72 -2.87 -6.71
N VAL A 130 6.80 -2.12 -6.91
CA VAL A 130 7.95 -2.11 -5.99
C VAL A 130 7.88 -0.88 -5.12
N VAL A 131 7.91 -1.06 -3.81
CA VAL A 131 7.91 0.04 -2.84
C VAL A 131 9.10 -0.06 -1.90
N LEU A 132 9.57 1.08 -1.41
CA LEU A 132 10.62 1.19 -0.41
C LEU A 132 10.05 1.78 0.87
N GLY A 133 10.37 1.16 2.00
CA GLY A 133 9.85 1.52 3.30
C GLY A 133 8.41 1.07 3.53
N TYR A 134 7.94 1.24 4.75
CA TYR A 134 6.57 0.90 5.13
C TYR A 134 5.99 1.88 6.15
N ALA A 135 4.68 1.87 6.29
CA ALA A 135 3.95 2.58 7.34
C ALA A 135 3.67 1.61 8.49
N GLY A 136 3.93 2.03 9.71
CA GLY A 136 3.69 1.25 10.91
C GLY A 136 2.75 1.98 11.87
N TRP A 137 1.84 1.24 12.47
CA TRP A 137 0.96 1.69 13.55
C TRP A 137 1.24 0.85 14.80
N ASN A 138 1.37 1.52 15.94
CA ASN A 138 1.49 0.85 17.23
C ASN A 138 0.16 0.18 17.62
N GLU A 139 0.20 -0.65 18.66
CA GLU A 139 -0.98 -1.26 19.26
C GLU A 139 -2.10 -0.22 19.48
N GLY A 140 -3.30 -0.47 18.89
CA GLY A 140 -4.47 0.40 18.99
C GLY A 140 -4.41 1.71 18.22
N GLN A 141 -3.28 2.09 17.66
CA GLN A 141 -3.11 3.38 16.98
C GLN A 141 -3.98 3.49 15.73
N LEU A 142 -3.99 2.47 14.88
CA LEU A 142 -4.79 2.50 13.66
C LEU A 142 -6.28 2.57 13.97
N GLU A 143 -6.73 1.81 14.95
CA GLU A 143 -8.12 1.81 15.41
C GLU A 143 -8.55 3.19 15.91
N ASP A 144 -7.71 3.85 16.69
CA ASP A 144 -7.96 5.22 17.18
C ASP A 144 -8.00 6.22 16.02
N GLU A 145 -7.12 6.13 15.06
CA GLU A 145 -7.10 6.99 13.88
C GLU A 145 -8.34 6.78 13.00
N ILE A 146 -8.83 5.56 12.86
CA ILE A 146 -10.07 5.26 12.14
C ILE A 146 -11.27 5.85 12.87
N LEU A 147 -11.34 5.74 14.19
CA LEU A 147 -12.39 6.34 15.00
C LEU A 147 -12.39 7.86 14.92
N GLN A 148 -11.25 8.48 14.70
CA GLN A 148 -11.08 9.92 14.47
C GLN A 148 -11.31 10.32 13.02
N ASN A 149 -11.75 9.40 12.17
CA ASN A 149 -11.98 9.62 10.73
C ASN A 149 -10.72 10.07 9.94
N ALA A 150 -9.53 9.62 10.33
CA ALA A 150 -8.31 9.86 9.57
C ALA A 150 -8.22 8.96 8.33
N TRP A 151 -8.75 7.75 8.43
CA TRP A 151 -8.70 6.70 7.40
C TRP A 151 -10.08 6.14 7.11
N LEU A 152 -10.31 5.85 5.83
CA LEU A 152 -11.37 4.95 5.36
C LEU A 152 -10.72 3.64 4.90
N ASN A 153 -11.46 2.55 4.99
CA ASN A 153 -11.00 1.25 4.49
C ASN A 153 -11.92 0.74 3.37
N THR A 154 -11.34 0.08 2.40
CA THR A 154 -12.05 -0.55 1.29
C THR A 154 -11.38 -1.87 0.90
N PRO A 155 -12.13 -2.85 0.40
CA PRO A 155 -11.51 -4.04 -0.17
C PRO A 155 -10.48 -3.69 -1.25
N ILE A 156 -9.48 -4.55 -1.42
CA ILE A 156 -8.45 -4.38 -2.44
C ILE A 156 -9.08 -4.51 -3.82
N ASP A 157 -8.72 -3.61 -4.72
CA ASP A 157 -8.99 -3.70 -6.16
C ASP A 157 -7.67 -3.72 -6.92
N GLU A 158 -7.36 -4.84 -7.56
CA GLU A 158 -6.12 -5.01 -8.32
C GLU A 158 -5.97 -4.01 -9.47
N ARG A 159 -7.08 -3.52 -10.02
CA ARG A 159 -7.05 -2.49 -11.07
C ARG A 159 -6.47 -1.18 -10.54
N ILE A 160 -6.78 -0.82 -9.30
CA ILE A 160 -6.20 0.36 -8.64
C ILE A 160 -4.72 0.15 -8.41
N LEU A 161 -4.34 -1.03 -7.96
CA LEU A 161 -2.97 -1.35 -7.60
C LEU A 161 -2.04 -1.42 -8.82
N PHE A 162 -2.46 -2.08 -9.90
CA PHE A 162 -1.59 -2.40 -11.04
C PHE A 162 -1.87 -1.62 -12.32
N ARG A 163 -3.10 -1.11 -12.50
CA ARG A 163 -3.56 -0.56 -13.79
C ARG A 163 -3.99 0.90 -13.74
N THR A 164 -4.14 1.47 -12.55
CA THR A 164 -4.49 2.88 -12.37
C THR A 164 -3.22 3.70 -12.19
N PRO A 165 -3.04 4.82 -12.92
CA PRO A 165 -1.93 5.73 -12.71
C PRO A 165 -1.86 6.18 -11.24
N ALA A 166 -0.64 6.31 -10.70
CA ALA A 166 -0.43 6.63 -9.29
C ALA A 166 -1.22 7.87 -8.82
N ARG A 167 -1.24 8.92 -9.63
CA ARG A 167 -1.96 10.17 -9.37
C ARG A 167 -3.47 10.00 -9.22
N ASP A 168 -4.04 8.95 -9.80
CA ASP A 168 -5.48 8.70 -9.82
C ASP A 168 -5.92 7.63 -8.81
N ARG A 169 -4.98 6.92 -8.17
CA ARG A 169 -5.28 5.81 -7.25
C ARG A 169 -6.09 6.23 -6.03
N TRP A 170 -5.77 7.37 -5.43
CA TRP A 170 -6.50 7.86 -4.27
C TRP A 170 -7.96 8.16 -4.62
N GLN A 171 -8.19 8.87 -5.72
CA GLN A 171 -9.54 9.19 -6.18
C GLN A 171 -10.31 7.92 -6.60
N ALA A 172 -9.64 6.97 -7.26
CA ALA A 172 -10.24 5.69 -7.61
C ALA A 172 -10.66 4.88 -6.38
N ALA A 173 -9.82 4.85 -5.34
CA ALA A 173 -10.14 4.19 -4.08
C ALA A 173 -11.30 4.87 -3.34
N THR A 174 -11.36 6.19 -3.33
CA THR A 174 -12.49 6.92 -2.72
C THR A 174 -13.81 6.64 -3.43
N ARG A 175 -13.79 6.48 -4.75
CA ARG A 175 -14.99 6.11 -5.53
C ARG A 175 -15.52 4.73 -5.18
N LEU A 176 -14.67 3.77 -4.85
CA LEU A 176 -15.11 2.44 -4.39
C LEU A 176 -15.97 2.52 -3.12
N LEU A 177 -15.74 3.53 -2.30
CA LEU A 177 -16.49 3.79 -1.07
C LEU A 177 -17.84 4.51 -1.32
N GLY A 178 -18.14 4.88 -2.57
CA GLY A 178 -19.33 5.68 -2.90
C GLY A 178 -19.25 7.12 -2.37
N VAL A 179 -18.06 7.58 -2.01
CA VAL A 179 -17.82 8.92 -1.47
C VAL A 179 -17.33 9.82 -2.59
N ASP A 180 -18.08 10.89 -2.84
CA ASP A 180 -17.60 11.97 -3.69
C ASP A 180 -16.73 12.91 -2.86
N VAL A 181 -15.41 12.82 -3.08
CA VAL A 181 -14.42 13.62 -2.35
C VAL A 181 -14.65 15.11 -2.51
N THR A 182 -15.24 15.54 -3.61
CA THR A 182 -15.56 16.96 -3.85
C THR A 182 -16.64 17.48 -2.91
N GLN A 183 -17.49 16.59 -2.40
CA GLN A 183 -18.52 16.93 -1.41
C GLN A 183 -17.99 16.98 0.03
N LEU A 184 -16.92 16.23 0.33
CA LEU A 184 -16.32 16.21 1.68
C LEU A 184 -15.47 17.44 1.97
N THR A 185 -14.95 18.12 0.97
CA THR A 185 -14.18 19.36 1.12
C THR A 185 -15.04 20.62 1.28
N GLY A 186 -16.37 20.50 1.07
CA GLY A 186 -17.32 21.62 1.11
C GLY A 186 -17.89 21.97 2.47
N THR A 187 -17.59 21.24 3.55
CA THR A 187 -18.25 21.42 4.86
C THR A 187 -17.36 22.10 5.93
N ALA A 188 -16.24 22.65 5.53
CA ALA A 188 -15.41 23.46 6.42
C ALA A 188 -15.50 24.94 6.04
N GLY A 189 -16.59 25.56 6.36
CA GLY A 189 -16.69 27.01 6.24
C GLY A 189 -18.09 27.52 6.12
N HIS A 190 -18.73 27.76 7.23
CA HIS A 190 -19.47 28.98 7.54
C HIS A 190 -20.15 28.79 8.90
N ALA A 191 -19.52 29.23 9.92
CA ALA A 191 -20.20 29.78 11.08
C ALA A 191 -19.74 31.21 11.25
#